data_8c9e6dd10e33379b1da194b1af44a521
#
_entry.id   8c9e6dd10e33379b1da194b1af44a521
#
_cell.length_a   1.000
_cell.length_b   1.000
_cell.length_c   1.000
_cell.angle_alpha   90.00
_cell.angle_beta   90.00
_cell.angle_gamma   90.00
#
_symmetry.space_group_name_H-M   'P 1'
#
loop_
_entity.id
_entity.type
_entity.pdbx_description
1 polymer ?
#
loop_
_entity_poly.entity_id
_entity_poly.type
_entity_poly.pdbx_seq_one_letter_code
_entity_poly.pdbx_strand_id
1 'polypeptide(L)'
;PKDGTEQVFTGYKTYECAVCGKTYTVWDDDRLGHVSYPEQTVTSISVSDNGNYPWVYNADLDRFESSNQEQDKTSSTTSFAFTLSAPTVLRFGYGVSSENGYDKLTITLAEDGGSTETLADAVSGEKSGSIKKQLAAGSYTLTLSYVKDDASKGGSDMAYVSVLTLAGMARVIVENTTFPKAEGAVWEGTLADTWIELTGESTMMGCVVEALDGHTVVGAESNYISSIDNLKAFDGGTMSGWMGTLNDWFTNFGFGEFTVAKGTLCAGDEIRIMYTRT
;
A
#
# COMPACT_ATOMS: atom_id res chain seq x y z
N PRO A 1 1.19 15.22 -7.82
CA PRO A 1 2.21 15.33 -8.86
C PRO A 1 2.17 14.08 -9.72
N LYS A 2 2.44 14.24 -11.01
CA LYS A 2 2.46 13.13 -11.97
C LYS A 2 3.89 12.71 -12.26
N ASP A 3 4.72 12.70 -11.24
CA ASP A 3 6.15 12.40 -11.34
C ASP A 3 6.49 10.94 -11.03
N GLY A 4 5.49 10.15 -10.69
CA GLY A 4 5.68 8.73 -10.37
C GLY A 4 6.34 8.45 -9.01
N THR A 5 6.49 9.44 -8.17
CA THR A 5 7.06 9.22 -6.83
C THR A 5 6.01 8.73 -5.85
N GLU A 6 6.41 7.89 -4.92
CA GLU A 6 5.59 7.51 -3.78
C GLU A 6 5.28 8.73 -2.92
N GLN A 7 4.05 8.85 -2.49
CA GLN A 7 3.61 9.93 -1.60
C GLN A 7 3.00 9.36 -0.32
N VAL A 8 3.10 10.14 0.72
CA VAL A 8 2.59 9.80 2.04
C VAL A 8 1.48 10.76 2.45
N PHE A 9 0.64 10.35 3.39
CA PHE A 9 -0.39 11.21 3.95
C PHE A 9 0.24 12.30 4.81
N THR A 10 0.47 13.45 4.21
CA THR A 10 0.97 14.64 4.91
C THR A 10 0.04 15.84 4.74
N GLY A 11 -1.04 15.65 3.97
CA GLY A 11 -1.98 16.72 3.66
C GLY A 11 -2.84 17.10 4.84
N TYR A 12 -2.60 18.27 5.39
CA TYR A 12 -3.45 18.87 6.41
C TYR A 12 -3.48 20.39 6.22
N LYS A 13 -4.59 21.01 6.63
CA LYS A 13 -4.74 22.47 6.79
C LYS A 13 -4.93 22.77 8.26
N THR A 14 -4.20 23.76 8.73
CA THR A 14 -4.43 24.31 10.06
C THR A 14 -5.35 25.53 9.95
N TYR A 15 -6.43 25.50 10.70
CA TYR A 15 -7.38 26.61 10.82
C TYR A 15 -7.27 27.22 12.20
N GLU A 16 -7.37 28.53 12.26
CA GLU A 16 -7.49 29.24 13.52
C GLU A 16 -8.91 29.75 13.67
N CYS A 17 -9.52 29.48 14.81
CA CYS A 17 -10.84 30.03 15.13
C CYS A 17 -10.72 31.54 15.35
N ALA A 18 -11.34 32.32 14.49
CA ALA A 18 -11.31 33.79 14.55
C ALA A 18 -11.92 34.37 15.84
N VAL A 19 -12.66 33.56 16.61
CA VAL A 19 -13.33 34.01 17.83
C VAL A 19 -12.51 33.68 19.08
N CYS A 20 -11.88 32.50 19.15
CA CYS A 20 -11.20 32.05 20.37
C CYS A 20 -9.70 31.76 20.18
N GLY A 21 -9.15 31.93 18.99
CA GLY A 21 -7.75 31.71 18.68
C GLY A 21 -7.31 30.23 18.75
N LYS A 22 -8.23 29.28 18.99
CA LYS A 22 -7.89 27.87 18.95
C LYS A 22 -7.55 27.44 17.52
N THR A 23 -6.43 26.78 17.37
CA THR A 23 -6.07 26.12 16.13
C THR A 23 -6.58 24.70 16.10
N TYR A 24 -7.03 24.25 14.94
CA TYR A 24 -7.34 22.86 14.67
C TYR A 24 -6.81 22.49 13.29
N THR A 25 -6.40 21.27 13.16
CA THR A 25 -5.84 20.73 11.92
C THR A 25 -6.85 19.78 11.30
N VAL A 26 -7.15 20.01 10.02
CA VAL A 26 -7.97 19.09 9.22
C VAL A 26 -7.17 18.62 8.03
N TRP A 27 -7.49 17.45 7.55
CA TRP A 27 -6.93 16.95 6.32
C TRP A 27 -7.39 17.81 5.14
N ASP A 28 -6.45 18.06 4.25
CA ASP A 28 -6.68 18.76 3.02
C ASP A 28 -6.76 17.76 1.89
N ASP A 29 -7.94 17.55 1.32
CA ASP A 29 -8.16 16.60 0.23
C ASP A 29 -7.28 16.88 -0.99
N ASP A 30 -6.95 18.15 -1.22
CA ASP A 30 -6.03 18.57 -2.30
C ASP A 30 -4.56 18.25 -1.97
N ARG A 31 -4.27 17.92 -0.72
CA ARG A 31 -2.94 17.61 -0.20
C ARG A 31 -2.83 16.25 0.44
N LEU A 32 -3.90 15.49 0.43
CA LEU A 32 -3.77 14.09 0.74
C LEU A 32 -2.72 13.57 -0.21
N GLY A 33 -1.54 13.46 0.38
CA GLY A 33 -0.44 12.89 -0.30
C GLY A 33 -0.97 11.61 -0.84
N HIS A 34 -1.09 11.53 -2.08
CA HIS A 34 -1.35 10.29 -2.64
C HIS A 34 -0.11 9.54 -2.53
N VAL A 35 -0.21 8.70 -2.39
CA VAL A 35 0.39 7.66 -2.32
C VAL A 35 0.89 7.12 -3.54
N SER A 36 1.77 6.42 -3.66
CA SER A 36 2.38 6.02 -4.87
C SER A 36 1.37 5.87 -5.98
N TYR A 37 1.78 6.21 -7.11
CA TYR A 37 1.03 5.98 -8.31
C TYR A 37 0.47 4.57 -8.36
N PRO A 38 -0.69 4.47 -8.88
CA PRO A 38 -1.53 5.52 -9.43
C PRO A 38 -2.51 6.07 -8.38
N GLU A 39 -2.76 7.37 -8.49
CA GLU A 39 -3.72 8.12 -7.66
C GLU A 39 -5.12 7.51 -7.58
N GLN A 40 -5.49 6.71 -8.58
CA GLN A 40 -6.80 6.05 -8.64
C GLN A 40 -7.02 5.01 -7.54
N THR A 41 -5.99 4.67 -6.80
CA THR A 41 -6.11 3.74 -5.67
C THR A 41 -6.99 4.31 -4.56
N VAL A 42 -6.82 5.60 -4.24
CA VAL A 42 -7.60 6.27 -3.19
C VAL A 42 -8.61 7.19 -3.84
N THR A 43 -9.89 6.87 -3.70
CA THR A 43 -10.99 7.65 -4.29
C THR A 43 -11.58 8.66 -3.31
N SER A 44 -11.43 8.41 -2.02
CA SER A 44 -11.82 9.34 -0.96
C SER A 44 -11.05 9.04 0.31
N ILE A 45 -10.85 10.08 1.13
CA ILE A 45 -10.32 9.96 2.48
C ILE A 45 -10.90 11.06 3.36
N SER A 46 -11.17 10.75 4.60
CA SER A 46 -11.56 11.71 5.61
C SER A 46 -10.97 11.35 6.95
N VAL A 47 -10.76 12.35 7.80
CA VAL A 47 -10.25 12.17 9.16
C VAL A 47 -11.28 12.70 10.14
N SER A 48 -11.53 11.95 11.19
CA SER A 48 -12.37 12.37 12.29
C SER A 48 -11.66 12.14 13.63
N ASP A 49 -11.64 13.19 14.45
CA ASP A 49 -11.14 13.13 15.81
C ASP A 49 -12.30 13.05 16.79
N ASN A 50 -12.19 12.15 17.74
CA ASN A 50 -13.21 11.94 18.76
C ASN A 50 -12.69 12.42 20.10
N GLY A 51 -13.27 13.53 20.60
CA GLY A 51 -13.04 14.00 21.96
C GLY A 51 -12.14 15.24 22.08
N ASN A 52 -11.68 15.49 23.32
CA ASN A 52 -10.96 16.71 23.67
C ASN A 52 -9.45 16.64 23.38
N TYR A 53 -8.95 15.47 23.00
CA TYR A 53 -7.53 15.20 22.76
C TYR A 53 -7.34 14.59 21.37
N PRO A 54 -7.38 15.42 20.31
CA PRO A 54 -7.17 14.93 18.94
C PRO A 54 -5.73 14.48 18.76
N TRP A 55 -5.50 13.59 17.81
CA TRP A 55 -4.13 13.33 17.36
C TRP A 55 -3.62 14.54 16.58
N VAL A 56 -2.35 14.89 16.77
CA VAL A 56 -1.71 16.06 16.17
C VAL A 56 -0.53 15.63 15.31
N TYR A 57 -0.38 16.25 14.16
CA TYR A 57 0.79 16.01 13.32
C TYR A 57 1.99 16.83 13.81
N ASN A 58 3.08 16.12 14.08
CA ASN A 58 4.37 16.69 14.44
C ASN A 58 5.26 16.76 13.19
N ALA A 59 5.40 17.95 12.62
CA ALA A 59 6.15 18.17 11.38
C ALA A 59 7.66 17.96 11.51
N ASP A 60 8.21 18.14 12.71
CA ASP A 60 9.66 17.96 12.95
C ASP A 60 10.04 16.46 12.95
N LEU A 61 9.11 15.62 13.35
CA LEU A 61 9.31 14.17 13.47
C LEU A 61 8.53 13.37 12.40
N ASP A 62 7.82 14.06 11.53
CA ASP A 62 7.01 13.46 10.45
C ASP A 62 6.09 12.33 10.92
N ARG A 63 5.32 12.59 11.98
CA ARG A 63 4.45 11.60 12.62
C ARG A 63 3.23 12.24 13.29
N PHE A 64 2.20 11.44 13.53
CA PHE A 64 1.04 11.82 14.33
C PHE A 64 1.27 11.39 15.78
N GLU A 65 0.89 12.24 16.72
CA GLU A 65 1.04 12.04 18.15
C GLU A 65 -0.28 12.20 18.88
N SER A 66 -0.53 11.35 19.88
CA SER A 66 -1.64 11.54 20.81
C SER A 66 -1.43 12.84 21.59
N SER A 67 -2.51 13.55 21.92
CA SER A 67 -2.41 14.86 22.60
C SER A 67 -2.88 14.86 24.06
N ASN A 68 -3.03 13.67 24.65
CA ASN A 68 -3.47 13.53 26.05
C ASN A 68 -2.33 13.26 27.05
N GLN A 69 -1.11 13.71 26.73
CA GLN A 69 0.01 13.67 27.68
C GLN A 69 -0.39 14.36 28.99
N GLU A 70 0.04 13.81 30.09
CA GLU A 70 -0.23 14.35 31.43
C GLU A 70 -1.71 14.40 31.85
N GLN A 71 -2.63 13.83 31.05
CA GLN A 71 -4.07 13.86 31.28
C GLN A 71 -4.58 12.46 31.63
N ASP A 72 -4.70 12.16 32.93
CA ASP A 72 -5.19 10.86 33.41
C ASP A 72 -6.66 10.63 33.05
N LYS A 73 -7.09 9.37 32.92
CA LYS A 73 -8.48 8.96 32.59
C LYS A 73 -9.01 9.54 31.28
N THR A 74 -8.13 9.74 30.31
CA THR A 74 -8.50 10.29 29.00
C THR A 74 -8.17 9.34 27.87
N SER A 75 -8.79 9.60 26.73
CA SER A 75 -8.45 8.94 25.49
C SER A 75 -8.16 9.96 24.38
N SER A 76 -7.14 9.68 23.59
CA SER A 76 -6.84 10.37 22.34
C SER A 76 -7.16 9.41 21.20
N THR A 77 -8.18 9.74 20.40
CA THR A 77 -8.68 8.84 19.34
C THR A 77 -8.88 9.61 18.05
N THR A 78 -8.39 9.05 16.96
CA THR A 78 -8.65 9.53 15.60
C THR A 78 -8.98 8.38 14.67
N SER A 79 -9.70 8.66 13.60
CA SER A 79 -10.05 7.69 12.57
C SER A 79 -9.80 8.25 11.19
N PHE A 80 -9.22 7.41 10.33
CA PHE A 80 -9.00 7.68 8.91
C PHE A 80 -9.94 6.78 8.11
N ALA A 81 -10.95 7.36 7.49
CA ALA A 81 -11.84 6.64 6.58
C ALA A 81 -11.37 6.89 5.15
N PHE A 82 -11.13 5.82 4.39
CA PHE A 82 -10.66 5.89 3.02
C PHE A 82 -11.30 4.81 2.14
N THR A 83 -11.42 5.12 0.86
CA THR A 83 -11.96 4.19 -0.15
C THR A 83 -10.89 3.92 -1.21
N LEU A 84 -10.67 2.66 -1.49
CA LEU A 84 -9.69 2.15 -2.44
C LEU A 84 -10.40 1.62 -3.69
N SER A 85 -9.98 2.07 -4.86
CA SER A 85 -10.50 1.58 -6.15
C SER A 85 -9.81 0.29 -6.63
N ALA A 86 -8.64 -0.04 -6.05
CA ALA A 86 -7.83 -1.20 -6.43
C ALA A 86 -7.11 -1.77 -5.20
N PRO A 87 -6.60 -3.00 -5.27
CA PRO A 87 -5.75 -3.56 -4.23
C PRO A 87 -4.56 -2.66 -3.91
N THR A 88 -4.29 -2.51 -2.62
CA THR A 88 -3.38 -1.48 -2.08
C THR A 88 -2.64 -2.02 -0.88
N VAL A 89 -1.39 -1.62 -0.71
CA VAL A 89 -0.61 -1.90 0.49
C VAL A 89 -0.64 -0.68 1.42
N LEU A 90 -1.20 -0.85 2.61
CA LEU A 90 -1.11 0.12 3.70
C LEU A 90 0.15 -0.14 4.52
N ARG A 91 0.93 0.93 4.78
CA ARG A 91 2.12 0.88 5.64
C ARG A 91 2.16 2.06 6.59
N PHE A 92 2.59 1.81 7.80
CA PHE A 92 2.97 2.83 8.77
C PHE A 92 3.75 2.21 9.94
N GLY A 93 4.57 3.03 10.60
CA GLY A 93 5.18 2.69 11.87
C GLY A 93 4.33 3.20 13.04
N TYR A 94 4.43 2.58 14.19
CA TYR A 94 3.80 3.05 15.42
C TYR A 94 4.74 2.87 16.61
N GLY A 95 4.48 3.64 17.65
CA GLY A 95 5.17 3.48 18.91
C GLY A 95 4.39 4.07 20.06
N VAL A 96 4.79 3.65 21.26
CA VAL A 96 4.26 4.13 22.52
C VAL A 96 5.42 4.28 23.51
N SER A 97 5.38 5.37 24.27
CA SER A 97 6.26 5.65 25.39
C SER A 97 5.36 5.99 26.56
N SER A 98 5.04 4.99 27.39
CA SER A 98 3.98 5.08 28.40
C SER A 98 4.23 4.20 29.59
N GLU A 99 3.36 4.26 30.60
CA GLU A 99 3.36 3.30 31.70
C GLU A 99 3.07 1.88 31.21
N ASN A 100 3.97 0.96 31.54
CA ASN A 100 3.87 -0.42 31.06
C ASN A 100 2.69 -1.15 31.71
N GLY A 101 1.80 -1.67 30.87
CA GLY A 101 0.62 -2.44 31.26
C GLY A 101 -0.65 -1.61 31.47
N TYR A 102 -0.55 -0.28 31.53
CA TYR A 102 -1.67 0.60 31.89
C TYR A 102 -2.11 1.54 30.77
N ASP A 103 -1.25 2.44 30.32
CA ASP A 103 -1.55 3.35 29.21
C ASP A 103 -1.32 2.65 27.87
N LYS A 104 -2.36 2.55 27.04
CA LYS A 104 -2.37 1.59 25.93
C LYS A 104 -2.73 2.22 24.59
N LEU A 105 -1.93 1.91 23.59
CA LEU A 105 -2.25 2.14 22.19
C LEU A 105 -2.93 0.92 21.60
N THR A 106 -4.08 1.13 20.98
CA THR A 106 -4.78 0.13 20.16
C THR A 106 -5.00 0.71 18.77
N ILE A 107 -4.69 -0.08 17.74
CA ILE A 107 -4.88 0.27 16.34
C ILE A 107 -5.79 -0.77 15.72
N THR A 108 -6.90 -0.33 15.14
CA THR A 108 -7.86 -1.22 14.47
C THR A 108 -8.13 -0.78 13.05
N LEU A 109 -8.41 -1.74 12.18
CA LEU A 109 -8.85 -1.53 10.81
C LEU A 109 -10.20 -2.22 10.62
N ALA A 110 -11.20 -1.47 10.24
CA ALA A 110 -12.53 -1.96 9.90
C ALA A 110 -12.77 -1.82 8.40
N GLU A 111 -13.25 -2.87 7.77
CA GLU A 111 -13.79 -2.85 6.41
C GLU A 111 -15.29 -2.52 6.49
N ASP A 112 -15.79 -1.67 5.61
CA ASP A 112 -17.21 -1.32 5.58
C ASP A 112 -18.07 -2.53 5.25
N GLY A 113 -19.03 -2.84 6.13
CA GLY A 113 -19.83 -4.07 6.04
C GLY A 113 -19.10 -5.37 6.38
N GLY A 114 -17.83 -5.29 6.79
CA GLY A 114 -16.96 -6.41 7.14
C GLY A 114 -16.62 -6.49 8.63
N SER A 115 -15.53 -7.20 8.92
CA SER A 115 -15.02 -7.35 10.28
C SER A 115 -14.02 -6.24 10.64
N THR A 116 -13.84 -5.99 11.91
CA THR A 116 -12.76 -5.17 12.44
C THR A 116 -11.58 -6.05 12.82
N GLU A 117 -10.41 -5.71 12.32
CA GLU A 117 -9.14 -6.36 12.66
C GLU A 117 -8.34 -5.47 13.61
N THR A 118 -7.71 -6.06 14.61
CA THR A 118 -6.78 -5.37 15.49
C THR A 118 -5.37 -5.51 14.93
N LEU A 119 -4.77 -4.40 14.52
CA LEU A 119 -3.42 -4.33 13.95
C LEU A 119 -2.34 -4.18 15.03
N ALA A 120 -2.66 -3.48 16.13
CA ALA A 120 -1.83 -3.40 17.32
C ALA A 120 -2.76 -3.45 18.54
N ASP A 121 -2.51 -4.36 19.46
CA ASP A 121 -3.39 -4.62 20.60
C ASP A 121 -2.74 -4.16 21.91
N ALA A 122 -3.38 -3.17 22.52
CA ALA A 122 -3.07 -2.72 23.88
C ALA A 122 -1.55 -2.53 24.16
N VAL A 123 -0.84 -1.94 23.21
CA VAL A 123 0.62 -1.73 23.29
C VAL A 123 0.92 -0.68 24.34
N SER A 124 1.84 -0.97 25.29
CA SER A 124 2.21 -0.09 26.39
C SER A 124 3.69 -0.22 26.75
N GLY A 125 4.22 0.73 27.53
CA GLY A 125 5.63 0.82 27.86
C GLY A 125 6.46 1.49 26.74
N GLU A 126 7.72 1.16 26.63
CA GLU A 126 8.60 1.63 25.56
C GLU A 126 8.60 0.60 24.42
N LYS A 127 7.68 0.75 23.47
CA LYS A 127 7.51 -0.18 22.36
C LYS A 127 7.25 0.51 21.04
N SER A 128 7.69 -0.11 19.96
CA SER A 128 7.40 0.31 18.60
C SER A 128 7.19 -0.90 17.70
N GLY A 129 6.56 -0.68 16.57
CA GLY A 129 6.33 -1.69 15.53
C GLY A 129 6.03 -1.05 14.18
N SER A 130 5.81 -1.89 13.19
CA SER A 130 5.41 -1.47 11.85
C SER A 130 4.26 -2.35 11.35
N ILE A 131 3.36 -1.74 10.62
CA ILE A 131 2.27 -2.43 9.93
C ILE A 131 2.55 -2.38 8.44
N LYS A 132 2.40 -3.53 7.79
CA LYS A 132 2.29 -3.70 6.34
C LYS A 132 1.10 -4.59 6.06
N LYS A 133 0.07 -4.04 5.44
CA LYS A 133 -1.19 -4.74 5.20
C LYS A 133 -1.63 -4.57 3.76
N GLN A 134 -1.86 -5.68 3.06
CA GLN A 134 -2.51 -5.66 1.77
C GLN A 134 -4.02 -5.58 1.97
N LEU A 135 -4.66 -4.66 1.27
CA LEU A 135 -6.09 -4.39 1.29
C LEU A 135 -6.66 -4.62 -0.11
N ALA A 136 -7.85 -5.18 -0.19
CA ALA A 136 -8.61 -5.23 -1.45
C ALA A 136 -9.18 -3.85 -1.79
N ALA A 137 -9.74 -3.69 -2.99
CA ALA A 137 -10.60 -2.55 -3.27
C ALA A 137 -11.80 -2.55 -2.31
N GLY A 138 -12.13 -1.40 -1.73
CA GLY A 138 -13.16 -1.30 -0.70
C GLY A 138 -13.04 -0.04 0.15
N SER A 139 -13.96 0.11 1.10
CA SER A 139 -13.96 1.22 2.07
C SER A 139 -13.50 0.73 3.43
N TYR A 140 -12.61 1.49 4.05
CA TYR A 140 -11.94 1.12 5.30
C TYR A 140 -11.95 2.28 6.29
N THR A 141 -11.92 1.94 7.57
CA THR A 141 -11.69 2.89 8.66
C THR A 141 -10.54 2.38 9.53
N LEU A 142 -9.43 3.09 9.53
CA LEU A 142 -8.30 2.88 10.44
C LEU A 142 -8.52 3.76 11.68
N THR A 143 -8.58 3.17 12.86
CA THR A 143 -8.74 3.89 14.12
C THR A 143 -7.51 3.73 14.99
N LEU A 144 -6.99 4.85 15.46
CA LEU A 144 -5.92 4.97 16.44
C LEU A 144 -6.53 5.39 17.77
N SER A 145 -6.28 4.66 18.85
CA SER A 145 -6.79 4.99 20.18
C SER A 145 -5.71 4.79 21.22
N TYR A 146 -5.31 5.88 21.89
CA TYR A 146 -4.42 5.86 23.04
C TYR A 146 -5.21 6.20 24.30
N VAL A 147 -5.33 5.24 25.21
CA VAL A 147 -6.15 5.32 26.41
C VAL A 147 -5.24 5.29 27.62
N LYS A 148 -5.48 6.22 28.56
CA LYS A 148 -4.76 6.36 29.82
C LYS A 148 -5.63 5.96 30.99
N ASP A 149 -4.99 5.34 31.98
CA ASP A 149 -5.64 5.02 33.26
C ASP A 149 -5.66 6.21 34.24
N ASP A 150 -5.80 5.96 35.52
CA ASP A 150 -6.01 7.01 36.52
C ASP A 150 -4.78 7.32 37.41
N ALA A 151 -3.65 6.72 37.13
CA ALA A 151 -2.47 6.88 37.96
C ALA A 151 -1.18 6.73 37.16
N SER A 152 -0.14 7.31 37.65
CA SER A 152 1.25 7.17 37.18
C SER A 152 1.48 7.54 35.70
N LYS A 153 2.65 7.94 35.40
CA LYS A 153 3.09 8.32 34.06
C LYS A 153 4.42 7.66 33.76
N GLY A 154 4.56 7.10 32.58
CA GLY A 154 5.79 6.46 32.17
C GLY A 154 6.29 7.04 30.85
N GLY A 155 7.63 7.15 30.68
CA GLY A 155 8.22 7.62 29.45
C GLY A 155 7.80 9.04 29.07
N SER A 156 7.46 9.24 27.80
CA SER A 156 6.95 10.52 27.27
C SER A 156 5.42 10.63 27.37
N ASP A 157 4.79 9.64 27.94
CA ASP A 157 3.34 9.58 28.20
C ASP A 157 2.50 9.81 26.94
N MET A 158 2.88 9.17 25.83
CA MET A 158 2.28 9.38 24.53
C MET A 158 2.37 8.16 23.62
N ALA A 159 1.49 8.13 22.60
CA ALA A 159 1.60 7.25 21.47
C ALA A 159 1.81 8.05 20.18
N TYR A 160 2.45 7.43 19.19
CA TYR A 160 2.67 8.04 17.88
C TYR A 160 2.51 7.03 16.74
N VAL A 161 2.19 7.54 15.57
CA VAL A 161 2.11 6.78 14.32
C VAL A 161 2.80 7.59 13.23
N SER A 162 3.71 6.97 12.46
CA SER A 162 4.31 7.62 11.29
C SER A 162 3.22 7.96 10.28
N VAL A 163 3.54 8.82 9.32
CA VAL A 163 2.62 9.06 8.21
C VAL A 163 2.22 7.75 7.53
N LEU A 164 0.97 7.69 7.11
CA LEU A 164 0.42 6.52 6.44
C LEU A 164 0.84 6.51 4.97
N THR A 165 1.25 5.35 4.47
CA THR A 165 1.54 5.14 3.05
C THR A 165 0.54 4.15 2.48
N LEU A 166 -0.03 4.48 1.33
CA LEU A 166 -0.91 3.63 0.54
C LEU A 166 -0.32 3.45 -0.86
N ALA A 167 0.06 2.24 -1.23
CA ALA A 167 0.66 1.92 -2.51
C ALA A 167 -0.26 0.99 -3.31
N GLY A 168 -0.66 1.41 -4.51
CA GLY A 168 -1.46 0.58 -5.41
C GLY A 168 -0.72 -0.67 -5.89
N MET A 169 -1.45 -1.67 -6.35
CA MET A 169 -0.91 -2.94 -6.83
C MET A 169 -1.42 -3.26 -8.23
N ALA A 170 -0.60 -3.96 -9.04
CA ALA A 170 -1.00 -4.60 -10.28
C ALA A 170 -0.93 -6.12 -10.13
N ARG A 171 -1.85 -6.83 -10.78
CA ARG A 171 -1.83 -8.29 -10.81
C ARG A 171 -0.91 -8.76 -11.93
N VAL A 172 -0.07 -9.75 -11.65
CA VAL A 172 0.80 -10.36 -12.64
C VAL A 172 0.48 -11.85 -12.73
N ILE A 173 0.18 -12.29 -13.94
CA ILE A 173 -0.04 -13.70 -14.27
C ILE A 173 1.00 -14.11 -15.30
N VAL A 174 1.72 -15.21 -15.03
CA VAL A 174 2.67 -15.78 -15.99
C VAL A 174 2.31 -17.25 -16.21
N GLU A 175 2.05 -17.61 -17.46
CA GLU A 175 1.52 -18.92 -17.77
C GLU A 175 1.99 -19.51 -19.11
N ASN A 176 2.03 -20.83 -19.16
CA ASN A 176 2.10 -21.62 -20.38
C ASN A 176 0.93 -22.61 -20.40
N THR A 177 -0.14 -22.24 -21.05
CA THR A 177 -1.38 -23.05 -21.21
C THR A 177 -1.53 -23.59 -22.62
N THR A 178 -0.65 -23.21 -23.54
CA THR A 178 -0.76 -23.56 -24.98
C THR A 178 0.25 -24.60 -25.46
N PHE A 179 1.34 -24.80 -24.71
CA PHE A 179 2.37 -25.77 -25.04
C PHE A 179 2.53 -26.76 -23.88
N PRO A 180 1.87 -27.92 -23.94
CA PRO A 180 1.89 -28.91 -22.85
C PRO A 180 3.23 -29.69 -22.81
N LYS A 181 3.57 -30.22 -21.65
CA LYS A 181 4.74 -31.11 -21.46
C LYS A 181 4.69 -32.33 -22.35
N ALA A 182 3.51 -32.85 -22.61
CA ALA A 182 3.30 -34.00 -23.50
C ALA A 182 3.78 -33.72 -24.95
N GLU A 183 3.91 -32.46 -25.34
CA GLU A 183 4.39 -32.01 -26.63
C GLU A 183 5.81 -31.43 -26.58
N GLY A 184 6.48 -31.52 -25.42
CA GLY A 184 7.88 -31.17 -25.26
C GLY A 184 8.17 -29.90 -24.45
N ALA A 185 7.18 -29.25 -23.88
CA ALA A 185 7.44 -28.11 -23.00
C ALA A 185 8.20 -28.51 -21.73
N VAL A 186 9.10 -27.65 -21.28
CA VAL A 186 9.84 -27.84 -20.04
C VAL A 186 8.92 -27.73 -18.82
N TRP A 187 7.96 -26.84 -18.90
CA TRP A 187 6.91 -26.66 -17.89
C TRP A 187 5.59 -26.23 -18.55
N GLU A 188 4.46 -26.41 -17.84
CA GLU A 188 3.13 -26.05 -18.26
C GLU A 188 2.32 -25.54 -17.08
N GLY A 189 1.25 -24.78 -17.35
CA GLY A 189 0.36 -24.21 -16.34
C GLY A 189 0.76 -22.80 -15.93
N THR A 190 0.27 -22.36 -14.79
CA THR A 190 0.53 -21.02 -14.23
C THR A 190 1.76 -21.07 -13.34
N LEU A 191 2.74 -20.22 -13.62
CA LEU A 191 3.98 -20.10 -12.87
C LEU A 191 3.86 -19.04 -11.77
N ALA A 192 3.18 -17.93 -12.07
CA ALA A 192 2.88 -16.87 -11.13
C ALA A 192 1.45 -16.36 -11.31
N ASP A 193 0.80 -16.03 -10.21
CA ASP A 193 -0.46 -15.29 -10.15
C ASP A 193 -0.45 -14.52 -8.82
N THR A 194 0.02 -13.28 -8.87
CA THR A 194 0.29 -12.50 -7.66
C THR A 194 0.06 -11.01 -7.88
N TRP A 195 -0.06 -10.27 -6.78
CA TRP A 195 -0.16 -8.82 -6.80
C TRP A 195 1.18 -8.20 -6.45
N ILE A 196 1.64 -7.30 -7.32
CA ILE A 196 2.90 -6.57 -7.19
C ILE A 196 2.60 -5.12 -6.82
N GLU A 197 3.28 -4.63 -5.80
CA GLU A 197 3.19 -3.26 -5.35
C GLU A 197 3.81 -2.30 -6.37
N LEU A 198 3.07 -1.25 -6.70
CA LEU A 198 3.53 -0.23 -7.64
C LEU A 198 4.23 0.92 -6.92
N THR A 199 5.34 1.33 -7.46
CA THR A 199 6.06 2.57 -7.13
C THR A 199 6.08 3.49 -8.34
N GLY A 200 6.56 4.71 -8.19
CA GLY A 200 6.74 5.64 -9.31
C GLY A 200 7.65 5.12 -10.41
N GLU A 201 8.57 4.23 -10.07
CA GLU A 201 9.54 3.65 -10.99
C GLU A 201 9.07 2.32 -11.62
N SER A 202 7.90 1.83 -11.22
CA SER A 202 7.42 0.53 -11.70
C SER A 202 7.16 0.53 -13.19
N THR A 203 7.61 -0.54 -13.84
CA THR A 203 7.34 -0.86 -15.23
C THR A 203 6.65 -2.21 -15.34
N MET A 204 5.91 -2.47 -16.41
CA MET A 204 5.29 -3.78 -16.65
C MET A 204 6.34 -4.91 -16.60
N MET A 205 7.52 -4.71 -17.22
CA MET A 205 8.61 -5.69 -17.17
C MET A 205 9.13 -5.87 -15.73
N GLY A 206 9.31 -4.77 -15.00
CA GLY A 206 9.75 -4.83 -13.60
C GLY A 206 8.79 -5.63 -12.73
N CYS A 207 7.48 -5.43 -12.88
CA CYS A 207 6.47 -6.21 -12.18
C CYS A 207 6.52 -7.71 -12.52
N VAL A 208 6.78 -8.04 -13.81
CA VAL A 208 6.92 -9.44 -14.24
C VAL A 208 8.15 -10.09 -13.60
N VAL A 209 9.29 -9.39 -13.60
CA VAL A 209 10.53 -9.90 -12.97
C VAL A 209 10.34 -10.08 -11.46
N GLU A 210 9.68 -9.15 -10.79
CA GLU A 210 9.38 -9.26 -9.35
C GLU A 210 8.42 -10.42 -9.05
N ALA A 211 7.38 -10.60 -9.88
CA ALA A 211 6.43 -11.72 -9.73
C ALA A 211 7.10 -13.10 -9.94
N LEU A 212 8.20 -13.13 -10.66
CA LEU A 212 9.02 -14.31 -10.96
C LEU A 212 10.27 -14.39 -10.08
N ASP A 213 10.24 -13.81 -8.88
CA ASP A 213 11.35 -13.97 -7.94
C ASP A 213 11.64 -15.45 -7.68
N GLY A 214 12.91 -15.84 -7.79
CA GLY A 214 13.35 -17.24 -7.71
C GLY A 214 13.27 -18.01 -9.04
N HIS A 215 12.74 -17.45 -10.11
CA HIS A 215 12.72 -18.02 -11.45
C HIS A 215 13.76 -17.37 -12.38
N THR A 216 14.13 -18.06 -13.45
CA THR A 216 15.08 -17.54 -14.44
C THR A 216 14.32 -16.87 -15.58
N VAL A 217 14.45 -15.55 -15.69
CA VAL A 217 13.89 -14.76 -16.80
C VAL A 217 15.04 -14.27 -17.68
N VAL A 218 15.01 -14.55 -18.96
CA VAL A 218 16.05 -14.12 -19.93
C VAL A 218 15.45 -13.11 -20.90
N GLY A 219 16.14 -11.99 -21.10
CA GLY A 219 15.79 -10.94 -22.05
C GLY A 219 15.04 -9.76 -21.45
N ALA A 220 14.74 -9.79 -20.16
CA ALA A 220 14.04 -8.70 -19.46
C ALA A 220 14.75 -7.34 -19.63
N GLU A 221 16.08 -7.34 -19.63
CA GLU A 221 16.94 -6.16 -19.82
C GLU A 221 16.77 -5.52 -21.22
N SER A 222 16.27 -6.30 -22.18
CA SER A 222 16.01 -5.85 -23.56
C SER A 222 14.53 -5.56 -23.82
N ASN A 223 13.71 -5.48 -22.76
CA ASN A 223 12.25 -5.33 -22.82
C ASN A 223 11.54 -6.45 -23.62
N TYR A 224 12.16 -7.62 -23.71
CA TYR A 224 11.63 -8.78 -24.42
C TYR A 224 11.97 -10.06 -23.64
N ILE A 225 10.98 -10.88 -23.37
CA ILE A 225 11.19 -12.17 -22.71
C ILE A 225 11.50 -13.21 -23.76
N SER A 226 12.72 -13.74 -23.74
CA SER A 226 13.16 -14.80 -24.63
C SER A 226 13.05 -16.19 -24.01
N SER A 227 13.07 -16.29 -22.68
CA SER A 227 12.91 -17.55 -21.94
C SER A 227 12.46 -17.31 -20.51
N ILE A 228 11.61 -18.20 -19.99
CA ILE A 228 11.30 -18.33 -18.56
C ILE A 228 11.53 -19.79 -18.16
N ASP A 229 12.39 -20.02 -17.17
CA ASP A 229 12.75 -21.37 -16.67
C ASP A 229 13.06 -22.36 -17.80
N ASN A 230 13.89 -21.94 -18.74
CA ASN A 230 14.33 -22.69 -19.93
C ASN A 230 13.23 -22.98 -20.97
N LEU A 231 11.99 -22.52 -20.81
CA LEU A 231 11.02 -22.50 -21.90
C LEU A 231 11.30 -21.29 -22.80
N LYS A 232 11.89 -21.56 -23.95
CA LYS A 232 12.38 -20.52 -24.86
C LYS A 232 11.34 -20.16 -25.92
N ALA A 233 11.44 -18.93 -26.42
CA ALA A 233 10.81 -18.60 -27.69
C ALA A 233 11.21 -19.63 -28.77
N PHE A 234 10.27 -19.98 -29.61
CA PHE A 234 10.37 -20.99 -30.68
C PHE A 234 10.42 -22.47 -30.26
N ASP A 235 10.45 -22.81 -28.96
CA ASP A 235 10.42 -24.23 -28.55
C ASP A 235 9.11 -24.94 -28.96
N GLY A 236 8.00 -24.22 -29.01
CA GLY A 236 6.69 -24.75 -29.43
C GLY A 236 6.41 -24.63 -30.93
N GLY A 237 7.40 -24.17 -31.73
CA GLY A 237 7.27 -23.96 -33.19
C GLY A 237 7.81 -22.59 -33.62
N THR A 238 7.95 -22.37 -34.93
CA THR A 238 8.61 -21.19 -35.52
C THR A 238 7.95 -19.83 -35.20
N MET A 239 6.69 -19.85 -34.76
CA MET A 239 5.95 -18.65 -34.37
C MET A 239 5.57 -18.65 -32.89
N SER A 240 6.11 -19.59 -32.12
CA SER A 240 5.84 -19.64 -30.68
C SER A 240 6.75 -18.67 -29.92
N GLY A 241 6.24 -18.15 -28.78
CA GLY A 241 7.01 -17.25 -27.93
C GLY A 241 6.19 -16.63 -26.81
N TRP A 242 6.85 -15.76 -26.10
CA TRP A 242 6.27 -15.04 -24.97
C TRP A 242 5.54 -13.78 -25.45
N MET A 243 4.27 -13.66 -25.10
CA MET A 243 3.40 -12.53 -25.41
C MET A 243 2.90 -11.92 -24.12
N GLY A 244 2.68 -10.61 -24.15
CA GLY A 244 2.13 -9.89 -23.01
C GLY A 244 0.84 -9.16 -23.32
N THR A 245 -0.07 -9.14 -22.37
CA THR A 245 -1.23 -8.26 -22.38
C THR A 245 -1.24 -7.38 -21.14
N LEU A 246 -1.83 -6.21 -21.30
CA LEU A 246 -2.19 -5.31 -20.21
C LEU A 246 -3.71 -5.11 -20.30
N ASN A 247 -4.45 -5.56 -19.28
CA ASN A 247 -5.92 -5.54 -19.26
C ASN A 247 -6.54 -6.18 -20.52
N ASP A 248 -6.05 -7.39 -20.88
CA ASP A 248 -6.46 -8.17 -22.06
C ASP A 248 -6.08 -7.59 -23.44
N TRP A 249 -5.40 -6.44 -23.49
CA TRP A 249 -4.92 -5.88 -24.74
C TRP A 249 -3.46 -6.29 -24.99
N PHE A 250 -3.18 -6.88 -26.15
CA PHE A 250 -1.82 -7.20 -26.54
C PHE A 250 -0.95 -5.94 -26.62
N THR A 251 0.21 -6.01 -25.99
CA THR A 251 1.16 -4.90 -26.01
C THR A 251 1.90 -4.86 -27.35
N ASN A 252 1.87 -3.72 -28.01
CA ASN A 252 2.56 -3.50 -29.29
C ASN A 252 4.01 -3.02 -29.15
N PHE A 253 4.43 -2.78 -27.90
CA PHE A 253 5.76 -2.26 -27.55
C PHE A 253 6.41 -3.18 -26.52
N GLY A 254 7.70 -2.99 -26.28
CA GLY A 254 8.39 -3.71 -25.21
C GLY A 254 7.75 -3.46 -23.85
N PHE A 255 7.73 -4.44 -22.99
CA PHE A 255 7.01 -4.38 -21.71
C PHE A 255 7.54 -3.27 -20.77
N GLY A 256 8.78 -2.84 -20.92
CA GLY A 256 9.34 -1.71 -20.19
C GLY A 256 8.81 -0.33 -20.61
N GLU A 257 8.07 -0.23 -21.72
CA GLU A 257 7.45 1.03 -22.15
C GLU A 257 6.16 1.36 -21.41
N PHE A 258 5.54 0.37 -20.78
CA PHE A 258 4.36 0.55 -19.94
C PHE A 258 4.82 0.82 -18.51
N THR A 259 4.62 2.06 -18.04
CA THR A 259 5.18 2.52 -16.76
C THR A 259 4.16 3.32 -15.97
N VAL A 260 4.31 3.30 -14.65
CA VAL A 260 3.56 4.16 -13.75
C VAL A 260 3.86 5.63 -14.03
N ALA A 261 5.11 6.00 -14.24
CA ALA A 261 5.51 7.39 -14.53
C ALA A 261 4.83 7.98 -15.77
N LYS A 262 4.56 7.16 -16.78
CA LYS A 262 3.82 7.56 -18.00
C LYS A 262 2.30 7.48 -17.84
N GLY A 263 1.80 6.92 -16.75
CA GLY A 263 0.38 6.63 -16.54
C GLY A 263 -0.17 5.52 -17.45
N THR A 264 0.71 4.68 -17.99
CA THR A 264 0.35 3.54 -18.86
C THR A 264 0.31 2.21 -18.10
N LEU A 265 0.70 2.22 -16.84
CA LEU A 265 0.54 1.13 -15.87
C LEU A 265 -0.11 1.71 -14.62
N CYS A 266 -1.21 1.11 -14.17
CA CYS A 266 -2.05 1.64 -13.11
C CYS A 266 -2.40 0.57 -12.06
N ALA A 267 -2.79 1.00 -10.84
CA ALA A 267 -3.31 0.07 -9.83
C ALA A 267 -4.59 -0.59 -10.33
N GLY A 268 -4.71 -1.88 -10.04
CA GLY A 268 -5.80 -2.69 -10.53
C GLY A 268 -5.56 -3.28 -11.92
N ASP A 269 -4.51 -2.86 -12.61
CA ASP A 269 -4.17 -3.45 -13.91
C ASP A 269 -3.80 -4.94 -13.78
N GLU A 270 -4.16 -5.71 -14.81
CA GLU A 270 -3.72 -7.08 -14.97
C GLU A 270 -2.66 -7.16 -16.07
N ILE A 271 -1.48 -7.60 -15.68
CA ILE A 271 -0.37 -7.96 -16.55
C ILE A 271 -0.42 -9.47 -16.75
N ARG A 272 -0.57 -9.92 -17.98
CA ARG A 272 -0.54 -11.35 -18.29
C ARG A 272 0.56 -11.64 -19.30
N ILE A 273 1.48 -12.50 -18.91
CA ILE A 273 2.56 -13.01 -19.77
C ILE A 273 2.24 -14.46 -20.09
N MET A 274 2.06 -14.74 -21.35
CA MET A 274 1.66 -16.06 -21.82
C MET A 274 2.61 -16.60 -22.89
N TYR A 275 2.87 -17.90 -22.82
CA TYR A 275 3.52 -18.59 -23.91
C TYR A 275 2.45 -18.92 -24.98
N THR A 276 2.72 -18.50 -26.21
CA THR A 276 1.80 -18.68 -27.33
C THR A 276 2.43 -19.56 -28.41
N ARG A 277 1.61 -20.34 -29.10
CA ARG A 277 1.99 -21.09 -30.30
C ARG A 277 0.92 -20.93 -31.36
N THR A 278 1.30 -21.05 -32.61
CA THR A 278 0.41 -21.02 -33.77
C THR A 278 0.15 -22.41 -34.28
#